data_fd09fd3b31d024e7dd921835b6688e04
#
_entry.id   fd09fd3b31d024e7dd921835b6688e04
#
_cell.length_a   1.000
_cell.length_b   1.000
_cell.length_c   1.000
_cell.angle_alpha   90.00
_cell.angle_beta   90.00
_cell.angle_gamma   90.00
#
_symmetry.space_group_name_H-M   'P 1'
#
loop_
_entity.id
_entity.type
_entity.pdbx_description
1 polymer ?
#
loop_
_entity_poly.entity_id
_entity_poly.type
_entity_poly.pdbx_seq_one_letter_code
_entity_poly.pdbx_strand_id
1 'polypeptide(L)'
;VGTFDIRALPDAAQGIASTTQLWIFGGMFLGFGIKVPMFPFHTWLPDAHTEAPTVGSAILAAVLLKLGTYGFIRIAIPILPEAAKDWAPYIGLLAVIGIIYGALGCLAQTDMKRLIAFSSVAHMGFVMLGIATLTDIGLNAAVFGMVAHGIITGMLFFCAGSVKDRYHTLEIKRLG
;
A
#
# COMPACT_ATOMS: atom_id res chain seq x y z
N VAL A 1 -19.77 -12.01 16.85
CA VAL A 1 -19.87 -10.59 17.29
C VAL A 1 -21.26 -10.00 17.15
N GLY A 2 -22.16 -10.56 16.31
CA GLY A 2 -23.56 -10.18 16.22
C GLY A 2 -23.88 -8.82 15.57
N THR A 3 -22.88 -8.08 15.08
CA THR A 3 -23.04 -6.78 14.40
C THR A 3 -22.11 -6.62 13.22
N PHE A 4 -22.56 -5.86 12.20
CA PHE A 4 -21.76 -5.38 11.08
C PHE A 4 -21.47 -3.87 11.15
N ASP A 5 -21.92 -3.20 12.21
CA ASP A 5 -21.60 -1.79 12.41
C ASP A 5 -20.12 -1.64 12.79
N ILE A 6 -19.35 -0.99 11.92
CA ILE A 6 -17.90 -0.76 12.09
C ILE A 6 -17.60 -0.01 13.40
N ARG A 7 -18.51 0.83 13.90
CA ARG A 7 -18.32 1.58 15.15
C ARG A 7 -18.50 0.70 16.38
N ALA A 8 -19.36 -0.30 16.30
CA ALA A 8 -19.66 -1.23 17.39
C ALA A 8 -18.74 -2.46 17.38
N LEU A 9 -18.08 -2.76 16.26
CA LEU A 9 -17.21 -3.92 16.11
C LEU A 9 -16.04 -3.98 17.11
N PRO A 10 -15.32 -2.88 17.44
CA PRO A 10 -14.24 -2.93 18.43
C PRO A 10 -14.70 -3.41 19.80
N ASP A 11 -15.86 -2.93 20.26
CA ASP A 11 -16.42 -3.34 21.57
C ASP A 11 -16.93 -4.79 21.51
N ALA A 12 -17.59 -5.17 20.43
CA ALA A 12 -18.11 -6.51 20.23
C ALA A 12 -17.00 -7.57 20.04
N ALA A 13 -15.81 -7.17 19.63
CA ALA A 13 -14.66 -8.06 19.43
C ALA A 13 -13.84 -8.33 20.69
N GLN A 14 -14.05 -7.57 21.78
CA GLN A 14 -13.29 -7.72 23.03
C GLN A 14 -13.39 -9.12 23.65
N GLY A 15 -14.48 -9.86 23.40
CA GLY A 15 -14.68 -11.22 23.90
C GLY A 15 -14.05 -12.33 23.05
N ILE A 16 -13.38 -12.00 21.94
CA ILE A 16 -12.79 -13.01 21.04
C ILE A 16 -11.47 -13.51 21.64
N ALA A 17 -11.28 -14.83 21.68
CA ALA A 17 -10.05 -15.45 22.16
C ALA A 17 -8.82 -14.94 21.34
N SER A 18 -7.70 -14.67 22.02
CA SER A 18 -6.49 -14.09 21.42
C SER A 18 -5.99 -14.87 20.20
N THR A 19 -5.97 -16.20 20.27
CA THR A 19 -5.59 -17.05 19.11
C THR A 19 -6.49 -16.81 17.90
N THR A 20 -7.80 -16.66 18.13
CA THR A 20 -8.76 -16.38 17.05
C THR A 20 -8.54 -14.99 16.47
N GLN A 21 -8.26 -14.00 17.32
CA GLN A 21 -7.89 -12.65 16.87
C GLN A 21 -6.67 -12.66 15.94
N LEU A 22 -5.62 -13.42 16.29
CA LEU A 22 -4.40 -13.56 15.49
C LEU A 22 -4.69 -14.12 14.09
N TRP A 23 -5.53 -15.15 13.98
CA TRP A 23 -5.90 -15.74 12.70
C TRP A 23 -6.75 -14.79 11.85
N ILE A 24 -7.72 -14.09 12.46
CA ILE A 24 -8.55 -13.10 11.76
C ILE A 24 -7.67 -11.95 11.26
N PHE A 25 -6.78 -11.42 12.12
CA PHE A 25 -5.86 -10.35 11.74
C PHE A 25 -4.92 -10.81 10.62
N GLY A 26 -4.40 -12.03 10.67
CA GLY A 26 -3.58 -12.63 9.61
C GLY A 26 -4.31 -12.69 8.27
N GLY A 27 -5.59 -13.07 8.26
CA GLY A 27 -6.43 -13.06 7.06
C GLY A 27 -6.64 -11.63 6.51
N MET A 28 -6.93 -10.66 7.39
CA MET A 28 -7.03 -9.25 7.01
C MET A 28 -5.68 -8.70 6.51
N PHE A 29 -4.57 -9.06 7.17
CA PHE A 29 -3.23 -8.70 6.74
C PHE A 29 -2.92 -9.18 5.32
N LEU A 30 -3.24 -10.43 5.00
CA LEU A 30 -3.05 -10.94 3.63
C LEU A 30 -3.88 -10.14 2.62
N GLY A 31 -5.19 -9.97 2.87
CA GLY A 31 -6.06 -9.24 1.95
C GLY A 31 -5.64 -7.79 1.73
N PHE A 32 -5.39 -7.07 2.81
CA PHE A 32 -4.96 -5.67 2.74
C PHE A 32 -3.51 -5.53 2.26
N GLY A 33 -2.62 -6.45 2.66
CA GLY A 33 -1.21 -6.46 2.26
C GLY A 33 -1.01 -6.69 0.75
N ILE A 34 -1.83 -7.53 0.14
CA ILE A 34 -1.88 -7.68 -1.32
C ILE A 34 -2.33 -6.37 -1.96
N LYS A 35 -3.36 -5.73 -1.40
CA LYS A 35 -3.92 -4.47 -1.93
C LYS A 35 -2.97 -3.29 -1.79
N VAL A 36 -2.17 -3.23 -0.71
CA VAL A 36 -1.15 -2.19 -0.44
C VAL A 36 0.11 -2.35 -1.30
N PRO A 37 0.29 -3.36 -2.05
CA PRO A 37 1.43 -4.10 -2.55
C PRO A 37 2.63 -4.16 -1.59
N MET A 38 2.41 -4.72 -0.41
CA MET A 38 3.50 -4.99 0.53
C MET A 38 4.41 -6.11 0.00
N PHE A 39 5.70 -6.05 0.31
CA PHE A 39 6.57 -7.21 0.12
C PHE A 39 6.07 -8.40 0.98
N PRO A 40 5.98 -9.62 0.45
CA PRO A 40 6.33 -10.09 -0.91
C PRO A 40 5.18 -9.99 -1.94
N PHE A 41 4.00 -9.49 -1.58
CA PHE A 41 2.77 -9.50 -2.39
C PHE A 41 2.66 -8.36 -3.42
N HIS A 42 3.77 -7.72 -3.78
CA HIS A 42 3.80 -6.50 -4.61
C HIS A 42 3.94 -6.76 -6.12
N THR A 43 4.27 -7.98 -6.53
CA THR A 43 4.71 -8.30 -7.90
C THR A 43 3.66 -8.01 -8.99
N TRP A 44 2.39 -8.03 -8.64
CA TRP A 44 1.29 -7.73 -9.56
C TRP A 44 1.23 -6.24 -9.97
N LEU A 45 1.73 -5.33 -9.13
CA LEU A 45 1.54 -3.89 -9.32
C LEU A 45 2.29 -3.34 -10.52
N PRO A 46 3.60 -3.63 -10.76
CA PRO A 46 4.31 -3.14 -11.94
C PRO A 46 3.68 -3.60 -13.25
N ASP A 47 3.24 -4.85 -13.33
CA ASP A 47 2.63 -5.40 -14.53
C ASP A 47 1.24 -4.79 -14.78
N ALA A 48 0.42 -4.65 -13.71
CA ALA A 48 -0.88 -3.99 -13.81
C ALA A 48 -0.75 -2.55 -14.33
N HIS A 49 0.23 -1.78 -13.87
CA HIS A 49 0.45 -0.41 -14.35
C HIS A 49 0.96 -0.34 -15.78
N THR A 50 1.77 -1.30 -16.22
CA THR A 50 2.31 -1.34 -17.57
C THR A 50 1.21 -1.60 -18.60
N GLU A 51 0.33 -2.55 -18.32
CA GLU A 51 -0.78 -2.94 -19.20
C GLU A 51 -1.94 -1.94 -19.19
N ALA A 52 -2.21 -1.31 -18.03
CA ALA A 52 -3.34 -0.41 -17.87
C ALA A 52 -3.19 0.87 -18.73
N PRO A 53 -4.30 1.43 -19.24
CA PRO A 53 -4.30 2.76 -19.83
C PRO A 53 -3.88 3.81 -18.77
N THR A 54 -3.42 4.99 -19.22
CA THR A 54 -2.91 6.06 -18.32
C THR A 54 -3.87 6.41 -17.20
N VAL A 55 -5.15 6.60 -17.50
CA VAL A 55 -6.19 6.92 -16.51
C VAL A 55 -6.37 5.79 -15.49
N GLY A 56 -6.35 4.53 -15.95
CA GLY A 56 -6.42 3.35 -15.09
C GLY A 56 -5.25 3.28 -14.11
N SER A 57 -4.03 3.54 -14.59
CA SER A 57 -2.84 3.60 -13.74
C SER A 57 -2.92 4.75 -12.73
N ALA A 58 -3.39 5.93 -13.15
CA ALA A 58 -3.54 7.08 -12.26
C ALA A 58 -4.54 6.79 -11.12
N ILE A 59 -5.72 6.24 -11.42
CA ILE A 59 -6.72 5.90 -10.41
C ILE A 59 -6.22 4.77 -9.48
N LEU A 60 -5.58 3.75 -10.05
CA LEU A 60 -5.03 2.65 -9.27
C LEU A 60 -4.00 3.17 -8.25
N ALA A 61 -3.06 3.99 -8.69
CA ALA A 61 -2.03 4.54 -7.83
C ALA A 61 -2.56 5.61 -6.86
N ALA A 62 -3.43 6.51 -7.32
CA ALA A 62 -3.91 7.62 -6.50
C ALA A 62 -4.85 7.15 -5.37
N VAL A 63 -5.76 6.23 -5.64
CA VAL A 63 -6.87 5.88 -4.72
C VAL A 63 -6.84 4.42 -4.30
N LEU A 64 -6.78 3.49 -5.25
CA LEU A 64 -7.08 2.09 -4.96
C LEU A 64 -6.05 1.43 -4.02
N LEU A 65 -4.77 1.80 -4.08
CA LEU A 65 -3.75 1.30 -3.15
C LEU A 65 -4.05 1.73 -1.70
N LYS A 66 -4.63 2.91 -1.49
CA LYS A 66 -4.93 3.46 -0.17
C LYS A 66 -6.11 2.76 0.52
N LEU A 67 -6.93 2.04 -0.21
CA LEU A 67 -8.00 1.23 0.40
C LEU A 67 -7.44 0.14 1.30
N GLY A 68 -6.29 -0.46 0.95
CA GLY A 68 -5.63 -1.44 1.81
C GLY A 68 -5.09 -0.84 3.10
N THR A 69 -4.36 0.28 3.03
CA THR A 69 -3.86 1.00 4.21
C THR A 69 -4.99 1.58 5.07
N TYR A 70 -6.03 2.09 4.44
CA TYR A 70 -7.26 2.50 5.14
C TYR A 70 -7.90 1.32 5.89
N GLY A 71 -7.94 0.14 5.26
CA GLY A 71 -8.42 -1.10 5.90
C GLY A 71 -7.62 -1.45 7.17
N PHE A 72 -6.30 -1.30 7.16
CA PHE A 72 -5.48 -1.48 8.36
C PHE A 72 -5.86 -0.47 9.45
N ILE A 73 -5.87 0.83 9.12
CA ILE A 73 -6.09 1.91 10.11
C ILE A 73 -7.52 1.89 10.64
N ARG A 74 -8.51 1.65 9.78
CA ARG A 74 -9.93 1.82 10.15
C ARG A 74 -10.61 0.55 10.60
N ILE A 75 -10.13 -0.61 10.14
CA ILE A 75 -10.79 -1.90 10.37
C ILE A 75 -9.91 -2.81 11.22
N ALA A 76 -8.74 -3.24 10.72
CA ALA A 76 -7.96 -4.29 11.37
C ALA A 76 -7.45 -3.89 12.77
N ILE A 77 -6.82 -2.73 12.89
CA ILE A 77 -6.22 -2.27 14.15
C ILE A 77 -7.27 -1.95 15.21
N PRO A 78 -8.35 -1.17 14.93
CA PRO A 78 -9.34 -0.86 15.95
C PRO A 78 -10.14 -2.06 16.43
N ILE A 79 -10.42 -3.03 15.55
CA ILE A 79 -11.21 -4.22 15.89
C ILE A 79 -10.37 -5.24 16.67
N LEU A 80 -9.09 -5.41 16.34
CA LEU A 80 -8.21 -6.43 16.88
C LEU A 80 -6.88 -5.83 17.41
N PRO A 81 -6.93 -4.95 18.43
CA PRO A 81 -5.76 -4.19 18.86
C PRO A 81 -4.64 -5.07 19.44
N GLU A 82 -4.97 -6.16 20.13
CA GLU A 82 -3.96 -7.08 20.68
C GLU A 82 -3.25 -7.84 19.56
N ALA A 83 -3.99 -8.39 18.61
CA ALA A 83 -3.39 -9.03 17.44
C ALA A 83 -2.57 -8.03 16.61
N ALA A 84 -3.00 -6.77 16.51
CA ALA A 84 -2.24 -5.73 15.84
C ALA A 84 -0.87 -5.50 16.49
N LYS A 85 -0.77 -5.51 17.82
CA LYS A 85 0.49 -5.39 18.55
C LYS A 85 1.43 -6.56 18.25
N ASP A 86 0.91 -7.77 18.22
CA ASP A 86 1.70 -8.98 17.94
C ASP A 86 2.20 -9.00 16.49
N TRP A 87 1.40 -8.51 15.54
CA TRP A 87 1.75 -8.46 14.13
C TRP A 87 2.62 -7.23 13.75
N ALA A 88 2.62 -6.17 14.56
CA ALA A 88 3.32 -4.92 14.26
C ALA A 88 4.81 -5.08 13.92
N PRO A 89 5.62 -5.89 14.64
CA PRO A 89 7.03 -6.10 14.30
C PRO A 89 7.22 -6.74 12.92
N TYR A 90 6.35 -7.69 12.55
CA TYR A 90 6.41 -8.37 11.24
C TYR A 90 5.99 -7.43 10.13
N ILE A 91 4.94 -6.62 10.34
CA ILE A 91 4.50 -5.59 9.39
C ILE A 91 5.63 -4.58 9.19
N GLY A 92 6.27 -4.12 10.27
CA GLY A 92 7.40 -3.19 10.22
C GLY A 92 8.59 -3.76 9.45
N LEU A 93 8.96 -5.01 9.70
CA LEU A 93 10.03 -5.69 8.98
C LEU A 93 9.74 -5.79 7.49
N LEU A 94 8.55 -6.26 7.11
CA LEU A 94 8.15 -6.38 5.71
C LEU A 94 8.05 -5.01 5.02
N ALA A 95 7.65 -3.96 5.76
CA ALA A 95 7.64 -2.60 5.27
C ALA A 95 9.05 -2.11 4.94
N VAL A 96 10.04 -2.32 5.83
CA VAL A 96 11.44 -1.95 5.59
C VAL A 96 12.01 -2.71 4.38
N ILE A 97 11.77 -4.02 4.29
CA ILE A 97 12.19 -4.81 3.12
C ILE A 97 11.56 -4.24 1.85
N GLY A 98 10.26 -3.90 1.89
CA GLY A 98 9.54 -3.29 0.76
C GLY A 98 10.12 -1.95 0.33
N ILE A 99 10.54 -1.08 1.28
CA ILE A 99 11.21 0.20 1.00
C ILE A 99 12.50 -0.04 0.23
N ILE A 100 13.38 -0.88 0.76
CA ILE A 100 14.69 -1.16 0.17
C ILE A 100 14.54 -1.83 -1.19
N TYR A 101 13.73 -2.90 -1.26
CA TYR A 101 13.49 -3.65 -2.48
C TYR A 101 12.85 -2.78 -3.57
N GLY A 102 11.82 -1.99 -3.21
CA GLY A 102 11.15 -1.09 -4.15
C GLY A 102 12.09 -0.01 -4.69
N ALA A 103 12.95 0.57 -3.84
CA ALA A 103 13.94 1.56 -4.25
C ALA A 103 14.98 0.96 -5.21
N LEU A 104 15.54 -0.22 -4.89
CA LEU A 104 16.45 -0.93 -5.77
C LEU A 104 15.76 -1.36 -7.08
N GLY A 105 14.48 -1.77 -6.99
CA GLY A 105 13.66 -2.08 -8.15
C GLY A 105 13.51 -0.89 -9.10
N CYS A 106 13.37 0.34 -8.60
CA CYS A 106 13.33 1.55 -9.43
C CYS A 106 14.60 1.73 -10.27
N LEU A 107 15.77 1.53 -9.65
CA LEU A 107 17.06 1.68 -10.34
C LEU A 107 17.25 0.69 -11.50
N ALA A 108 16.60 -0.47 -11.43
CA ALA A 108 16.70 -1.52 -12.43
C ALA A 108 15.71 -1.36 -13.60
N GLN A 109 14.78 -0.39 -13.55
CA GLN A 109 13.74 -0.27 -14.57
C GLN A 109 14.23 0.52 -15.79
N THR A 110 13.78 0.07 -16.96
CA THR A 110 13.97 0.75 -18.24
C THR A 110 12.69 1.38 -18.79
N ASP A 111 11.55 1.03 -18.22
CA ASP A 111 10.22 1.57 -18.55
C ASP A 111 9.76 2.58 -17.50
N MET A 112 9.28 3.74 -17.95
CA MET A 112 8.87 4.85 -17.08
C MET A 112 7.70 4.47 -16.18
N LYS A 113 6.69 3.75 -16.68
CA LYS A 113 5.55 3.33 -15.85
C LYS A 113 5.97 2.30 -14.78
N ARG A 114 6.85 1.35 -15.16
CA ARG A 114 7.37 0.37 -14.20
C ARG A 114 8.20 1.03 -13.11
N LEU A 115 9.00 2.04 -13.47
CA LEU A 115 9.76 2.82 -12.49
C LEU A 115 8.83 3.50 -11.48
N ILE A 116 7.77 4.18 -11.94
CA ILE A 116 6.77 4.82 -11.07
C ILE A 116 6.05 3.77 -10.21
N ALA A 117 5.75 2.59 -10.76
CA ALA A 117 5.10 1.52 -10.01
C ALA A 117 5.99 0.98 -8.87
N PHE A 118 7.29 0.73 -9.13
CA PHE A 118 8.23 0.32 -8.07
C PHE A 118 8.45 1.41 -7.02
N SER A 119 8.43 2.69 -7.42
CA SER A 119 8.47 3.79 -6.46
C SER A 119 7.26 3.76 -5.53
N SER A 120 6.08 3.36 -6.04
CA SER A 120 4.88 3.18 -5.22
C SER A 120 5.05 2.05 -4.19
N VAL A 121 5.71 0.95 -4.54
CA VAL A 121 6.04 -0.13 -3.58
C VAL A 121 6.87 0.43 -2.41
N ALA A 122 7.93 1.19 -2.71
CA ALA A 122 8.78 1.80 -1.69
C ALA A 122 8.01 2.81 -0.82
N HIS A 123 7.25 3.72 -1.43
CA HIS A 123 6.48 4.73 -0.69
C HIS A 123 5.37 4.13 0.17
N MET A 124 4.67 3.11 -0.33
CA MET A 124 3.68 2.38 0.47
C MET A 124 4.34 1.62 1.62
N GLY A 125 5.61 1.20 1.48
CA GLY A 125 6.42 0.68 2.57
C GLY A 125 6.57 1.70 3.72
N PHE A 126 6.86 2.98 3.44
CA PHE A 126 6.90 4.05 4.47
C PHE A 126 5.55 4.22 5.16
N VAL A 127 4.45 4.18 4.40
CA VAL A 127 3.10 4.26 4.98
C VAL A 127 2.85 3.09 5.93
N MET A 128 3.19 1.86 5.51
CA MET A 128 3.02 0.68 6.36
C MET A 128 3.95 0.68 7.58
N LEU A 129 5.16 1.23 7.47
CA LEU A 129 6.05 1.41 8.59
C LEU A 129 5.44 2.37 9.64
N GLY A 130 4.85 3.48 9.19
CA GLY A 130 4.10 4.39 10.06
C GLY A 130 2.92 3.70 10.76
N ILE A 131 2.17 2.86 10.04
CA ILE A 131 1.06 2.07 10.60
C ILE A 131 1.58 1.08 11.65
N ALA A 132 2.71 0.41 11.39
CA ALA A 132 3.30 -0.59 12.27
C ALA A 132 3.78 -0.02 13.61
N THR A 133 4.00 1.29 13.72
CA THR A 133 4.36 1.91 15.01
C THR A 133 3.22 1.89 16.03
N LEU A 134 1.98 1.77 15.59
CA LEU A 134 0.76 1.83 16.41
C LEU A 134 0.68 3.07 17.30
N THR A 135 1.36 4.15 16.92
CA THR A 135 1.34 5.44 17.63
C THR A 135 0.54 6.48 16.86
N ASP A 136 -0.03 7.45 17.54
CA ASP A 136 -0.80 8.55 16.90
C ASP A 136 0.06 9.31 15.89
N ILE A 137 1.34 9.55 16.22
CA ILE A 137 2.28 10.23 15.32
C ILE A 137 2.51 9.39 14.06
N GLY A 138 2.75 8.09 14.21
CA GLY A 138 2.97 7.19 13.10
C GLY A 138 1.72 7.02 12.21
N LEU A 139 0.55 6.90 12.81
CA LEU A 139 -0.72 6.81 12.09
C LEU A 139 -1.02 8.11 11.32
N ASN A 140 -0.80 9.27 11.93
CA ASN A 140 -0.97 10.56 11.26
C ASN A 140 0.03 10.74 10.10
N ALA A 141 1.29 10.34 10.30
CA ALA A 141 2.30 10.35 9.24
C ALA A 141 1.92 9.40 8.09
N ALA A 142 1.37 8.22 8.41
CA ALA A 142 0.89 7.27 7.41
C ALA A 142 -0.27 7.87 6.59
N VAL A 143 -1.27 8.47 7.23
CA VAL A 143 -2.40 9.14 6.54
C VAL A 143 -1.91 10.27 5.65
N PHE A 144 -1.01 11.11 6.15
CA PHE A 144 -0.39 12.17 5.33
C PHE A 144 0.35 11.57 4.14
N GLY A 145 1.14 10.51 4.36
CA GLY A 145 1.85 9.78 3.30
C GLY A 145 0.92 9.19 2.24
N MET A 146 -0.24 8.67 2.65
CA MET A 146 -1.27 8.17 1.71
C MET A 146 -1.78 9.28 0.78
N VAL A 147 -2.11 10.45 1.33
CA VAL A 147 -2.60 11.60 0.55
C VAL A 147 -1.50 12.13 -0.37
N ALA A 148 -0.31 12.39 0.16
CA ALA A 148 0.83 12.89 -0.59
C ALA A 148 1.19 11.96 -1.76
N HIS A 149 1.37 10.66 -1.48
CA HIS A 149 1.64 9.66 -2.52
C HIS A 149 0.52 9.60 -3.56
N GLY A 150 -0.76 9.70 -3.15
CA GLY A 150 -1.89 9.69 -4.07
C GLY A 150 -1.81 10.79 -5.11
N ILE A 151 -1.57 12.03 -4.67
CA ILE A 151 -1.47 13.21 -5.53
C ILE A 151 -0.23 13.11 -6.43
N ILE A 152 0.94 12.85 -5.83
CA ILE A 152 2.23 12.81 -6.55
C ILE A 152 2.21 11.72 -7.62
N THR A 153 1.84 10.49 -7.25
CA THR A 153 1.92 9.35 -8.16
C THR A 153 0.84 9.40 -9.23
N GLY A 154 -0.36 9.89 -8.89
CA GLY A 154 -1.40 10.15 -9.89
C GLY A 154 -0.92 11.12 -10.97
N MET A 155 -0.28 12.24 -10.56
CA MET A 155 0.29 13.21 -11.48
C MET A 155 1.44 12.62 -12.31
N LEU A 156 2.34 11.83 -11.70
CA LEU A 156 3.43 11.16 -12.43
C LEU A 156 2.91 10.23 -13.53
N PHE A 157 1.83 9.47 -13.28
CA PHE A 157 1.22 8.65 -14.32
C PHE A 157 0.59 9.47 -15.44
N PHE A 158 -0.01 10.63 -15.16
CA PHE A 158 -0.49 11.54 -16.19
C PHE A 158 0.67 12.11 -17.03
N CYS A 159 1.77 12.51 -16.39
CA CYS A 159 2.97 12.95 -17.10
C CYS A 159 3.54 11.83 -17.98
N ALA A 160 3.64 10.60 -17.48
CA ALA A 160 4.10 9.45 -18.27
C ALA A 160 3.16 9.14 -19.45
N GLY A 161 1.84 9.32 -19.26
CA GLY A 161 0.86 9.23 -20.32
C GLY A 161 1.10 10.26 -21.42
N SER A 162 1.30 11.53 -21.05
CA SER A 162 1.58 12.62 -21.99
C SER A 162 2.88 12.40 -22.77
N VAL A 163 3.89 11.80 -22.12
CA VAL A 163 5.13 11.39 -22.82
C VAL A 163 4.83 10.28 -23.83
N LYS A 164 4.08 9.24 -23.42
CA LYS A 164 3.70 8.15 -24.31
C LYS A 164 2.93 8.63 -25.55
N ASP A 165 2.01 9.56 -25.37
CA ASP A 165 1.19 10.10 -26.48
C ASP A 165 2.02 10.90 -27.48
N ARG A 166 3.10 11.56 -27.03
CA ARG A 166 3.98 12.36 -27.91
C ARG A 166 5.08 11.54 -28.56
N TYR A 167 5.72 10.65 -27.80
CA TYR A 167 6.90 9.91 -28.25
C TYR A 167 6.60 8.47 -28.65
N HIS A 168 5.37 7.98 -28.41
CA HIS A 168 4.91 6.61 -28.68
C HIS A 168 5.76 5.51 -28.01
N THR A 169 6.52 5.89 -26.98
CA THR A 169 7.35 4.98 -26.17
C THR A 169 7.40 5.42 -24.72
N LEU A 170 7.64 4.48 -23.81
CA LEU A 170 7.94 4.70 -22.40
C LEU A 170 9.35 4.22 -22.03
N GLU A 171 10.09 3.71 -23.00
CA GLU A 171 11.45 3.25 -22.79
C GLU A 171 12.37 4.45 -22.55
N ILE A 172 12.95 4.55 -21.35
CA ILE A 172 13.72 5.71 -20.88
C ILE A 172 14.90 6.03 -21.81
N LYS A 173 15.59 4.98 -22.31
CA LYS A 173 16.74 5.15 -23.23
C LYS A 173 16.39 5.79 -24.56
N ARG A 174 15.11 5.80 -24.96
CA ARG A 174 14.65 6.41 -26.21
C ARG A 174 14.09 7.81 -26.03
N LEU A 175 14.05 8.30 -24.80
CA LEU A 175 13.48 9.62 -24.47
C LEU A 175 14.56 10.70 -24.32
N GLY A 176 15.84 10.34 -24.30
CA GLY A 176 16.96 11.30 -24.23
C GLY A 176 18.21 10.69 -23.66
#